data_9222b2e2b5ed5a86c20a43fc77c54634
#
_entry.id   9222b2e2b5ed5a86c20a43fc77c54634
#
_cell.length_a   1.000
_cell.length_b   1.000
_cell.length_c   1.000
_cell.angle_alpha   90.00
_cell.angle_beta   90.00
_cell.angle_gamma   90.00
#
_symmetry.space_group_name_H-M   'P 1'
#
loop_
_entity.id
_entity.type
_entity.pdbx_description
1 polymer ?
#
loop_
_entity_poly.entity_id
_entity_poly.type
_entity_poly.pdbx_seq_one_letter_code
_entity_poly.pdbx_strand_id
1 'polypeptide(L)'
;MVYFFDHGIREALCGDNAEKADYILENIVLIELVRRGYNIFVGMNGTRRIDFVAERDGERLYIEVCESIYRDKRESWIYDIYGGIPEESGRFLLLTMDRGNLSKGNVRHMNLIDFLLSDHV
;
A
#
# COMPACT_ATOMS: atom_id res chain seq x y z
N MET A 1 11.15 -0.05 -15.04
CA MET A 1 9.92 -0.57 -15.62
C MET A 1 8.98 0.56 -15.96
N VAL A 2 8.28 0.44 -17.06
CA VAL A 2 7.31 1.45 -17.46
C VAL A 2 5.90 0.93 -17.18
N TYR A 3 5.20 1.62 -16.29
CA TYR A 3 3.78 1.46 -16.14
C TYR A 3 3.11 2.61 -16.90
N PHE A 4 2.13 2.29 -17.69
CA PHE A 4 1.28 3.32 -18.25
C PHE A 4 -0.14 3.06 -17.80
N PHE A 5 -0.81 4.13 -17.47
CA PHE A 5 -2.21 4.07 -17.11
C PHE A 5 -3.01 4.11 -18.40
N ASP A 6 -3.72 3.03 -18.69
CA ASP A 6 -4.63 3.05 -19.80
C ASP A 6 -5.84 3.95 -19.48
N HIS A 7 -6.71 4.13 -20.46
CA HIS A 7 -7.87 5.01 -20.30
C HIS A 7 -8.80 4.56 -19.17
N GLY A 8 -9.00 3.25 -19.00
CA GLY A 8 -9.85 2.72 -17.94
C GLY A 8 -9.30 2.99 -16.55
N ILE A 9 -7.99 2.84 -16.38
CA ILE A 9 -7.34 3.12 -15.10
C ILE A 9 -7.45 4.61 -14.77
N ARG A 10 -7.21 5.46 -15.75
CA ARG A 10 -7.32 6.91 -15.56
C ARG A 10 -8.73 7.30 -15.12
N GLU A 11 -9.76 6.76 -15.77
CA GLU A 11 -11.14 7.05 -15.40
C GLU A 11 -11.45 6.60 -13.97
N ALA A 12 -10.97 5.43 -13.58
CA ALA A 12 -11.18 4.93 -12.22
C ALA A 12 -10.53 5.83 -11.18
N LEU A 13 -9.32 6.35 -11.46
CA LEU A 13 -8.62 7.23 -10.53
C LEU A 13 -9.21 8.63 -10.47
N CYS A 14 -9.82 9.10 -11.55
CA CYS A 14 -10.39 10.44 -11.65
C CYS A 14 -11.90 10.47 -11.41
N GLY A 15 -12.55 9.32 -11.38
CA GLY A 15 -13.99 9.22 -11.22
C GLY A 15 -14.43 9.11 -9.77
N ASP A 16 -15.73 8.95 -9.58
CA ASP A 16 -16.34 8.88 -8.25
C ASP A 16 -16.25 7.49 -7.61
N ASN A 17 -15.72 6.49 -8.32
CA ASN A 17 -15.67 5.11 -7.83
C ASN A 17 -14.36 4.85 -7.07
N ALA A 18 -14.35 5.23 -5.80
CA ALA A 18 -13.20 5.11 -4.93
C ALA A 18 -12.74 3.68 -4.69
N GLU A 19 -13.67 2.76 -4.52
CA GLU A 19 -13.35 1.36 -4.26
C GLU A 19 -12.66 0.73 -5.47
N LYS A 20 -13.11 1.09 -6.66
CA LYS A 20 -12.50 0.60 -7.89
C LYS A 20 -11.08 1.14 -8.05
N ALA A 21 -10.86 2.41 -7.68
CA ALA A 21 -9.53 3.01 -7.72
C ALA A 21 -8.57 2.27 -6.77
N ASP A 22 -9.00 1.99 -5.54
CA ASP A 22 -8.19 1.25 -4.59
C ASP A 22 -7.84 -0.15 -5.12
N TYR A 23 -8.80 -0.83 -5.70
CA TYR A 23 -8.60 -2.16 -6.26
C TYR A 23 -7.54 -2.14 -7.36
N ILE A 24 -7.61 -1.16 -8.25
CA ILE A 24 -6.63 -1.01 -9.33
C ILE A 24 -5.23 -0.75 -8.76
N LEU A 25 -5.13 0.14 -7.78
CA LEU A 25 -3.84 0.45 -7.16
C LEU A 25 -3.26 -0.76 -6.44
N GLU A 26 -4.09 -1.54 -5.76
CA GLU A 26 -3.66 -2.80 -5.12
C GLU A 26 -3.05 -3.75 -6.15
N ASN A 27 -3.68 -3.90 -7.31
CA ASN A 27 -3.18 -4.78 -8.37
C ASN A 27 -1.85 -4.28 -8.93
N ILE A 28 -1.70 -2.99 -9.11
CA ILE A 28 -0.44 -2.40 -9.58
C ILE A 28 0.69 -2.70 -8.59
N VAL A 29 0.43 -2.51 -7.31
CA VAL A 29 1.42 -2.80 -6.26
C VAL A 29 1.76 -4.28 -6.22
N LEU A 30 0.75 -5.14 -6.31
CA LEU A 30 0.95 -6.59 -6.32
C LEU A 30 1.89 -7.01 -7.46
N ILE A 31 1.64 -6.53 -8.66
CA ILE A 31 2.48 -6.83 -9.82
C ILE A 31 3.92 -6.36 -9.58
N GLU A 32 4.09 -5.16 -9.05
CA GLU A 32 5.43 -4.63 -8.79
C GLU A 32 6.18 -5.44 -7.71
N LEU A 33 5.50 -5.84 -6.65
CA LEU A 33 6.12 -6.64 -5.60
C LEU A 33 6.55 -8.02 -6.12
N VAL A 34 5.70 -8.66 -6.92
CA VAL A 34 6.05 -9.94 -7.55
C VAL A 34 7.26 -9.75 -8.47
N ARG A 35 7.30 -8.68 -9.24
CA ARG A 35 8.44 -8.38 -10.12
C ARG A 35 9.73 -8.22 -9.32
N ARG A 36 9.64 -7.63 -8.12
CA ARG A 36 10.81 -7.44 -7.24
C ARG A 36 11.22 -8.71 -6.49
N GLY A 37 10.52 -9.82 -6.71
CA GLY A 37 10.87 -11.10 -6.10
C GLY A 37 10.26 -11.37 -4.75
N TYR A 38 9.24 -10.62 -4.35
CA TYR A 38 8.55 -10.89 -3.09
C TYR A 38 7.55 -12.03 -3.23
N ASN A 39 7.43 -12.82 -2.17
CA ASN A 39 6.31 -13.73 -1.98
C ASN A 39 5.20 -12.96 -1.27
N ILE A 40 3.97 -13.07 -1.77
CA ILE A 40 2.87 -12.22 -1.32
C ILE A 40 1.82 -13.05 -0.62
N PHE A 41 1.35 -12.56 0.52
CA PHE A 41 0.28 -13.15 1.30
C PHE A 41 -0.74 -12.07 1.67
N VAL A 42 -1.97 -12.49 1.90
CA VAL A 42 -2.99 -11.61 2.48
C VAL A 42 -2.88 -11.72 3.99
N GLY A 43 -2.72 -10.59 4.67
CA GLY A 43 -2.58 -10.57 6.12
C GLY A 43 -3.90 -10.31 6.83
N MET A 44 -3.93 -10.67 8.11
CA MET A 44 -5.05 -10.38 8.99
C MET A 44 -4.50 -9.87 10.32
N ASN A 45 -5.16 -8.85 10.87
CA ASN A 45 -4.89 -8.36 12.21
C ASN A 45 -6.24 -8.23 12.93
N GLY A 46 -6.57 -9.22 13.74
CA GLY A 46 -7.90 -9.34 14.32
C GLY A 46 -8.95 -9.57 13.24
N THR A 47 -9.95 -8.72 13.16
CA THR A 47 -11.01 -8.80 12.16
C THR A 47 -10.70 -7.98 10.91
N ARG A 48 -9.59 -7.23 10.90
CA ARG A 48 -9.24 -6.37 9.77
C ARG A 48 -8.22 -7.05 8.89
N ARG A 49 -8.44 -6.92 7.58
CA ARG A 49 -7.51 -7.42 6.58
C ARG A 49 -6.40 -6.41 6.34
N ILE A 50 -5.17 -6.90 6.32
CA ILE A 50 -4.03 -6.17 5.83
C ILE A 50 -3.92 -6.49 4.34
N ASP A 51 -3.78 -5.49 3.47
CA ASP A 51 -3.80 -5.72 2.04
C ASP A 51 -2.76 -6.75 1.61
N PHE A 52 -1.49 -6.53 1.96
CA PHE A 52 -0.44 -7.47 1.60
C PHE A 52 0.56 -7.65 2.72
N VAL A 53 1.06 -8.87 2.83
CA VAL A 53 2.29 -9.18 3.56
C VAL A 53 3.26 -9.70 2.51
N ALA A 54 4.37 -9.01 2.32
CA ALA A 54 5.38 -9.36 1.34
C ALA A 54 6.64 -9.83 2.03
N GLU A 55 7.18 -10.97 1.60
CA GLU A 55 8.40 -11.54 2.18
C GLU A 55 9.44 -11.77 1.11
N ARG A 56 10.69 -11.37 1.41
CA ARG A 56 11.83 -11.60 0.55
C ARG A 56 13.09 -11.62 1.39
N ASP A 57 13.92 -12.64 1.20
CA ASP A 57 15.24 -12.76 1.85
C ASP A 57 15.17 -12.62 3.38
N GLY A 58 14.12 -13.18 3.98
CA GLY A 58 13.93 -13.13 5.43
C GLY A 58 13.31 -11.83 5.94
N GLU A 59 13.09 -10.85 5.07
CA GLU A 59 12.44 -9.61 5.44
C GLU A 59 10.94 -9.70 5.20
N ARG A 60 10.17 -9.08 6.09
CA ARG A 60 8.71 -9.01 5.99
C ARG A 60 8.28 -7.56 5.91
N LEU A 61 7.40 -7.28 4.96
CA LEU A 61 6.86 -5.95 4.71
C LEU A 61 5.33 -6.03 4.72
N TYR A 62 4.72 -5.26 5.61
CA TYR A 62 3.26 -5.14 5.69
C TYR A 62 2.85 -3.92 4.89
N ILE A 63 1.90 -4.08 3.98
CA ILE A 63 1.55 -3.03 3.02
C ILE A 63 0.06 -2.78 3.02
N GLU A 64 -0.31 -1.52 3.17
CA GLU A 64 -1.67 -1.04 2.95
C GLU A 64 -1.66 -0.11 1.76
N VAL A 65 -2.60 -0.30 0.84
CA VAL A 65 -2.70 0.50 -0.39
C VAL A 65 -4.07 1.13 -0.45
N CYS A 66 -4.11 2.44 -0.60
CA CYS A 66 -5.36 3.14 -0.85
C CYS A 66 -5.09 4.41 -1.65
N GLU A 67 -6.13 4.94 -2.29
CA GLU A 67 -5.99 6.17 -3.07
C GLU A 67 -5.67 7.35 -2.16
N SER A 68 -6.35 7.44 -1.01
CA SER A 68 -6.08 8.49 -0.02
C SER A 68 -6.46 8.03 1.38
N ILE A 69 -5.62 8.36 2.39
CA ILE A 69 -5.94 8.07 3.79
C ILE A 69 -7.04 8.98 4.32
N TYR A 70 -7.32 10.08 3.65
CA TYR A 70 -8.34 11.04 4.08
C TYR A 70 -9.76 10.62 3.69
N ARG A 71 -9.89 9.55 2.91
CA ARG A 71 -11.17 9.03 2.50
C ARG A 71 -11.66 7.97 3.49
N ASP A 72 -12.96 7.96 3.76
CA ASP A 72 -13.62 6.94 4.58
C ASP A 72 -13.00 6.80 5.96
N LYS A 73 -12.48 7.89 6.51
CA LYS A 73 -11.86 7.95 7.85
C LYS A 73 -10.73 6.94 8.03
N ARG A 74 -10.02 6.61 6.96
CA ARG A 74 -8.94 5.62 7.02
C ARG A 74 -7.82 6.04 7.95
N GLU A 75 -7.50 7.33 8.03
CA GLU A 75 -6.44 7.81 8.92
C GLU A 75 -6.75 7.50 10.39
N SER A 76 -8.02 7.31 10.75
CA SER A 76 -8.40 7.02 12.13
C SER A 76 -8.09 5.59 12.55
N TRP A 77 -7.91 4.66 11.61
CA TRP A 77 -7.68 3.26 11.95
C TRP A 77 -6.39 2.67 11.38
N ILE A 78 -5.88 3.20 10.27
CA ILE A 78 -4.68 2.65 9.65
C ILE A 78 -3.50 2.66 10.62
N TYR A 79 -3.23 3.81 11.23
CA TYR A 79 -2.09 3.92 12.15
C TYR A 79 -2.27 3.08 13.41
N ASP A 80 -3.50 2.91 13.89
CA ASP A 80 -3.77 2.09 15.06
C ASP A 80 -3.52 0.61 14.77
N ILE A 81 -3.97 0.13 13.62
CA ILE A 81 -3.80 -1.28 13.24
C ILE A 81 -2.32 -1.60 13.04
N TYR A 82 -1.65 -0.82 12.21
CA TYR A 82 -0.25 -1.10 11.87
C TYR A 82 0.69 -0.75 13.02
N GLY A 83 0.38 0.30 13.77
CA GLY A 83 1.17 0.69 14.93
C GLY A 83 1.09 -0.30 16.08
N GLY A 84 0.05 -1.16 16.11
CA GLY A 84 -0.09 -2.21 17.12
C GLY A 84 0.72 -3.47 16.84
N ILE A 85 1.33 -3.58 15.66
CA ILE A 85 2.15 -4.74 15.32
C ILE A 85 3.60 -4.45 15.76
N PRO A 86 4.27 -5.39 16.47
CA PRO A 86 5.64 -5.16 16.93
C PRO A 86 6.62 -4.94 15.79
N GLU A 87 7.57 -4.04 15.97
CA GLU A 87 8.59 -3.74 14.95
C GLU A 87 9.38 -4.97 14.54
N GLU A 88 9.58 -5.91 15.45
CA GLU A 88 10.30 -7.15 15.19
C GLU A 88 9.58 -8.03 14.17
N SER A 89 8.28 -7.81 13.97
CA SER A 89 7.49 -8.59 13.00
C SER A 89 7.73 -8.15 11.56
N GLY A 90 8.27 -6.96 11.33
CA GLY A 90 8.55 -6.45 10.00
C GLY A 90 8.38 -4.95 9.89
N ARG A 91 8.48 -4.46 8.68
CA ARG A 91 8.28 -3.04 8.38
C ARG A 91 6.86 -2.80 7.87
N PHE A 92 6.38 -1.58 8.05
CA PHE A 92 5.02 -1.19 7.68
C PHE A 92 5.07 -0.08 6.65
N LEU A 93 4.39 -0.29 5.54
CA LEU A 93 4.38 0.64 4.43
C LEU A 93 2.95 0.98 4.03
N LEU A 94 2.64 2.27 4.03
CA LEU A 94 1.37 2.81 3.56
C LEU A 94 1.62 3.47 2.21
N LEU A 95 0.99 2.97 1.17
CA LEU A 95 1.10 3.51 -0.18
C LEU A 95 -0.20 4.21 -0.58
N THR A 96 -0.12 5.48 -0.91
CA THR A 96 -1.27 6.27 -1.34
C THR A 96 -0.89 7.18 -2.50
N MET A 97 -1.88 7.82 -3.08
CA MET A 97 -1.67 8.89 -4.04
C MET A 97 -1.53 10.26 -3.37
N ASP A 98 -1.63 10.31 -2.05
CA ASP A 98 -1.41 11.54 -1.29
C ASP A 98 0.04 12.00 -1.42
N ARG A 99 0.23 13.30 -1.46
CA ARG A 99 1.56 13.89 -1.50
C ARG A 99 2.03 14.25 -0.10
N GLY A 100 3.35 14.38 0.04
CA GLY A 100 3.97 14.71 1.31
C GLY A 100 4.31 13.49 2.14
N ASN A 101 4.82 13.73 3.33
CA ASN A 101 5.23 12.67 4.24
C ASN A 101 4.17 12.48 5.32
N LEU A 102 3.38 11.43 5.19
CA LEU A 102 2.32 11.09 6.12
C LEU A 102 2.74 9.97 7.07
N SER A 103 4.03 9.68 7.17
CA SER A 103 4.56 8.67 8.08
C SER A 103 4.24 9.04 9.52
N LYS A 104 3.86 8.03 10.31
CA LYS A 104 3.50 8.23 11.72
C LYS A 104 3.82 6.98 12.51
N GLY A 105 4.57 7.14 13.60
CA GLY A 105 5.00 6.01 14.40
C GLY A 105 5.79 5.01 13.56
N ASN A 106 5.40 3.75 13.61
CA ASN A 106 6.04 2.67 12.86
C ASN A 106 5.56 2.57 11.42
N VAL A 107 4.58 3.38 11.03
CA VAL A 107 4.01 3.34 9.69
C VAL A 107 4.71 4.34 8.80
N ARG A 108 5.42 3.83 7.80
CA ARG A 108 6.05 4.68 6.79
C ARG A 108 5.07 4.89 5.65
N HIS A 109 4.89 6.15 5.27
CA HIS A 109 4.09 6.50 4.10
C HIS A 109 5.00 6.79 2.91
N MET A 110 4.57 6.35 1.74
CA MET A 110 5.20 6.71 0.48
C MET A 110 4.13 6.92 -0.58
N ASN A 111 4.29 7.97 -1.39
CA ASN A 111 3.44 8.14 -2.56
C ASN A 111 3.64 6.96 -3.50
N LEU A 112 2.56 6.42 -4.04
CA LEU A 112 2.61 5.19 -4.83
C LEU A 112 3.47 5.35 -6.09
N ILE A 113 3.41 6.50 -6.74
CA ILE A 113 4.23 6.73 -7.93
C ILE A 113 5.72 6.75 -7.56
N ASP A 114 6.07 7.38 -6.44
CA ASP A 114 7.45 7.38 -5.95
C ASP A 114 7.91 5.96 -5.64
N PHE A 115 7.03 5.14 -5.06
CA PHE A 115 7.33 3.73 -4.81
C PHE A 115 7.65 2.99 -6.12
N LEU A 116 6.82 3.18 -7.16
CA LEU A 116 7.02 2.49 -8.44
C LEU A 116 8.32 2.91 -9.12
N LEU A 117 8.75 4.15 -8.92
CA LEU A 117 9.98 4.68 -9.49
C LEU A 117 11.22 4.38 -8.65
N SER A 118 11.03 3.90 -7.42
CA SER A 118 12.10 3.59 -6.48
C SER A 118 12.62 2.18 -6.69
N ASP A 119 13.91 1.97 -6.47
CA ASP A 119 14.50 0.63 -6.44
C ASP A 119 14.44 0.02 -5.04
N HIS A 120 14.11 0.82 -4.04
CA HIS A 120 14.08 0.41 -2.64
C HIS A 120 12.75 0.77 -1.98
N VAL A 121 12.44 0.07 -0.95
CA VAL A 121 11.26 0.31 -0.15
C VAL A 121 11.68 0.78 1.24
#